data_874851880e9121bca2b59abf4e4dc39e
#
_entry.id   874851880e9121bca2b59abf4e4dc39e
#
_cell.length_a   1.000
_cell.length_b   1.000
_cell.length_c   1.000
_cell.angle_alpha   90.00
_cell.angle_beta   90.00
_cell.angle_gamma   90.00
#
_symmetry.space_group_name_H-M   'P 1'
#
loop_
_entity.id
_entity.type
_entity.pdbx_description
1 polymer ?
#
loop_
_entity_poly.entity_id
_entity_poly.type
_entity_poly.pdbx_seq_one_letter_code
_entity_poly.pdbx_strand_id
1 'polypeptide(L)'
;MGNEILQVNHLSKSFGSHEVLRDIDFTVNKGDVTCIIGASGSGKSTLLRCVNLLETPTSGDILFHGKKINGKGVRASEYRSHVGMVFQSFNLFSNMTVLENCVVGQTKVLKKSRAEAEDCAMKYLEKVDMAPYIHARPRQISGGQKQRVAIARALAMNPELLLFDEPTSALDPEMVGEVLAVMRDLAREGTTMIVVTHEMAFARDVSNHVVFMADGVICEEGTPDQIFGNPRQDRTKEFLSRFLEG
;
A
#
# COMPACT_ATOMS: atom_id res chain seq x y z
N MET A 1 25.86 3.46 -3.48
CA MET A 1 24.81 2.50 -3.89
C MET A 1 23.50 3.21 -3.62
N GLY A 2 22.60 3.28 -4.59
CA GLY A 2 21.36 4.02 -4.47
C GLY A 2 20.48 3.48 -3.33
N ASN A 3 19.73 4.37 -2.70
CA ASN A 3 18.78 4.05 -1.64
C ASN A 3 17.46 3.45 -2.21
N GLU A 4 17.47 3.12 -3.50
CA GLU A 4 16.32 2.64 -4.27
C GLU A 4 15.94 1.22 -3.87
N ILE A 5 14.69 1.04 -3.43
CA ILE A 5 14.14 -0.26 -3.06
C ILE A 5 13.29 -0.87 -4.17
N LEU A 6 12.54 -0.02 -4.89
CA LEU A 6 11.67 -0.42 -5.98
C LEU A 6 11.86 0.50 -7.19
N GLN A 7 11.94 -0.10 -8.38
CA GLN A 7 11.93 0.60 -9.66
C GLN A 7 10.88 -0.04 -10.56
N VAL A 8 10.08 0.75 -11.20
CA VAL A 8 9.11 0.34 -12.22
C VAL A 8 9.52 1.02 -13.52
N ASN A 9 9.78 0.22 -14.57
CA ASN A 9 10.31 0.70 -15.82
C ASN A 9 9.41 0.26 -16.98
N HIS A 10 8.88 1.24 -17.71
CA HIS A 10 8.06 1.05 -18.91
C HIS A 10 6.89 0.07 -18.71
N LEU A 11 6.28 0.10 -17.52
CA LEU A 11 5.24 -0.85 -17.13
C LEU A 11 3.94 -0.54 -17.86
N SER A 12 3.41 -1.55 -18.57
CA SER A 12 2.10 -1.48 -19.19
C SER A 12 1.25 -2.69 -18.78
N LYS A 13 -0.08 -2.47 -18.66
CA LYS A 13 -1.04 -3.52 -18.36
C LYS A 13 -2.32 -3.37 -19.18
N SER A 14 -2.68 -4.44 -19.88
CA SER A 14 -3.95 -4.56 -20.59
C SER A 14 -4.76 -5.75 -20.08
N PHE A 15 -6.07 -5.61 -20.09
CA PHE A 15 -7.05 -6.67 -19.89
C PHE A 15 -7.83 -6.86 -21.20
N GLY A 16 -7.49 -7.90 -21.95
CA GLY A 16 -7.97 -8.06 -23.33
C GLY A 16 -7.52 -6.88 -24.20
N SER A 17 -8.47 -6.19 -24.81
CA SER A 17 -8.20 -5.01 -25.65
C SER A 17 -8.15 -3.68 -24.85
N HIS A 18 -8.48 -3.70 -23.54
CA HIS A 18 -8.50 -2.49 -22.73
C HIS A 18 -7.16 -2.28 -22.05
N GLU A 19 -6.44 -1.22 -22.43
CA GLU A 19 -5.17 -0.83 -21.85
C GLU A 19 -5.41 0.05 -20.62
N VAL A 20 -5.01 -0.43 -19.44
CA VAL A 20 -5.24 0.22 -18.15
C VAL A 20 -4.03 0.98 -17.66
N LEU A 21 -2.82 0.47 -17.92
CA LEU A 21 -1.56 1.16 -17.62
C LEU A 21 -0.74 1.27 -18.89
N ARG A 22 -0.17 2.44 -19.11
CA ARG A 22 0.59 2.79 -20.31
C ARG A 22 1.91 3.42 -19.92
N ASP A 23 3.00 2.71 -20.16
CA ASP A 23 4.37 3.21 -20.04
C ASP A 23 4.64 3.92 -18.70
N ILE A 24 4.44 3.19 -17.60
CA ILE A 24 4.60 3.72 -16.24
C ILE A 24 6.04 3.56 -15.79
N ASP A 25 6.66 4.66 -15.39
CA ASP A 25 7.99 4.72 -14.80
C ASP A 25 7.94 5.45 -13.46
N PHE A 26 8.43 4.85 -12.38
CA PHE A 26 8.68 5.53 -11.11
C PHE A 26 9.61 4.74 -10.20
N THR A 27 10.19 5.41 -9.22
CA THR A 27 11.15 4.84 -8.27
C THR A 27 10.75 5.17 -6.84
N VAL A 28 11.00 4.21 -5.92
CA VAL A 28 10.79 4.39 -4.47
C VAL A 28 12.09 4.10 -3.74
N ASN A 29 12.50 5.02 -2.88
CA ASN A 29 13.67 4.83 -2.02
C ASN A 29 13.26 4.27 -0.66
N LYS A 30 14.21 3.68 0.04
CA LYS A 30 13.99 3.21 1.41
C LYS A 30 13.65 4.39 2.33
N GLY A 31 12.56 4.26 3.07
CA GLY A 31 12.05 5.30 3.97
C GLY A 31 11.10 6.30 3.28
N ASP A 32 10.91 6.20 1.96
CA ASP A 32 9.94 7.05 1.26
C ASP A 32 8.49 6.66 1.57
N VAL A 33 7.65 7.68 1.66
CA VAL A 33 6.20 7.56 1.61
C VAL A 33 5.74 8.14 0.27
N THR A 34 5.47 7.26 -0.69
CA THR A 34 4.95 7.64 -2.01
C THR A 34 3.44 7.56 -2.01
N CYS A 35 2.74 8.68 -2.19
CA CYS A 35 1.29 8.69 -2.36
C CYS A 35 0.91 8.73 -3.84
N ILE A 36 0.07 7.80 -4.28
CA ILE A 36 -0.49 7.76 -5.64
C ILE A 36 -1.93 8.27 -5.56
N ILE A 37 -2.17 9.40 -6.22
CA ILE A 37 -3.47 10.08 -6.28
C ILE A 37 -4.01 10.12 -7.71
N GLY A 38 -5.30 10.38 -7.88
CA GLY A 38 -5.95 10.48 -9.19
C GLY A 38 -7.40 10.01 -9.16
N ALA A 39 -8.13 10.26 -10.25
CA ALA A 39 -9.53 9.89 -10.38
C ALA A 39 -9.76 8.36 -10.28
N SER A 40 -10.99 7.96 -9.95
CA SER A 40 -11.38 6.55 -10.02
C SER A 40 -11.19 6.03 -11.46
N GLY A 41 -10.69 4.80 -11.59
CA GLY A 41 -10.42 4.19 -12.90
C GLY A 41 -9.11 4.63 -13.56
N SER A 42 -8.29 5.49 -12.95
CA SER A 42 -7.01 5.93 -13.56
C SER A 42 -5.88 4.87 -13.53
N GLY A 43 -6.13 3.68 -12.98
CA GLY A 43 -5.16 2.57 -12.97
C GLY A 43 -4.37 2.38 -11.67
N LYS A 44 -4.56 3.21 -10.64
CA LYS A 44 -3.80 3.19 -9.38
C LYS A 44 -3.74 1.81 -8.69
N SER A 45 -4.89 1.20 -8.44
CA SER A 45 -4.96 -0.14 -7.83
C SER A 45 -4.37 -1.22 -8.73
N THR A 46 -4.49 -1.09 -10.05
CA THR A 46 -3.88 -2.01 -11.01
C THR A 46 -2.36 -1.91 -10.96
N LEU A 47 -1.82 -0.69 -10.88
CA LEU A 47 -0.38 -0.46 -10.69
C LEU A 47 0.11 -1.13 -9.41
N LEU A 48 -0.57 -0.89 -8.29
CA LEU A 48 -0.20 -1.47 -7.00
C LEU A 48 -0.23 -3.01 -7.02
N ARG A 49 -1.22 -3.59 -7.70
CA ARG A 49 -1.33 -5.05 -7.89
C ARG A 49 -0.26 -5.62 -8.81
N CYS A 50 0.17 -4.87 -9.82
CA CYS A 50 1.33 -5.24 -10.62
C CYS A 50 2.61 -5.21 -9.80
N VAL A 51 2.82 -4.17 -8.99
CA VAL A 51 3.97 -4.07 -8.06
C VAL A 51 4.00 -5.25 -7.10
N ASN A 52 2.86 -5.68 -6.57
CA ASN A 52 2.78 -6.87 -5.68
C ASN A 52 2.76 -8.21 -6.44
N LEU A 53 2.85 -8.21 -7.77
CA LEU A 53 2.73 -9.40 -8.63
C LEU A 53 1.39 -10.15 -8.46
N LEU A 54 0.33 -9.49 -7.98
CA LEU A 54 -1.03 -10.02 -7.99
C LEU A 54 -1.64 -9.96 -9.40
N GLU A 55 -1.19 -8.97 -10.19
CA GLU A 55 -1.43 -8.86 -11.62
C GLU A 55 -0.10 -8.98 -12.36
N THR A 56 -0.08 -9.75 -13.43
CA THR A 56 1.09 -9.83 -14.31
C THR A 56 1.07 -8.65 -15.30
N PRO A 57 2.11 -7.81 -15.33
CA PRO A 57 2.23 -6.78 -16.35
C PRO A 57 2.17 -7.36 -17.78
N THR A 58 1.66 -6.59 -18.73
CA THR A 58 1.70 -6.96 -20.15
C THR A 58 3.11 -6.75 -20.71
N SER A 59 3.78 -5.67 -20.29
CA SER A 59 5.17 -5.36 -20.63
C SER A 59 5.83 -4.54 -19.54
N GLY A 60 7.12 -4.31 -19.64
CA GLY A 60 7.92 -3.54 -18.69
C GLY A 60 8.50 -4.39 -17.57
N ASP A 61 9.29 -3.75 -16.74
CA ASP A 61 10.10 -4.39 -15.71
C ASP A 61 9.79 -3.79 -14.33
N ILE A 62 9.73 -4.68 -13.34
CA ILE A 62 9.68 -4.29 -11.92
C ILE A 62 10.95 -4.85 -11.28
N LEU A 63 11.75 -3.94 -10.69
CA LEU A 63 12.98 -4.31 -10.00
C LEU A 63 12.82 -4.03 -8.50
N PHE A 64 13.22 -4.99 -7.69
CA PHE A 64 13.30 -4.86 -6.23
C PHE A 64 14.74 -5.07 -5.81
N HIS A 65 15.35 -4.09 -5.15
CA HIS A 65 16.80 -4.04 -4.89
C HIS A 65 17.64 -4.28 -6.17
N GLY A 66 17.22 -3.68 -7.29
CA GLY A 66 17.88 -3.80 -8.57
C GLY A 66 17.71 -5.17 -9.29
N LYS A 67 16.95 -6.10 -8.69
CA LYS A 67 16.68 -7.42 -9.28
C LYS A 67 15.28 -7.46 -9.90
N LYS A 68 15.16 -7.86 -11.15
CA LYS A 68 13.89 -8.04 -11.84
C LYS A 68 13.04 -9.13 -11.15
N ILE A 69 11.83 -8.75 -10.72
CA ILE A 69 10.91 -9.62 -9.94
C ILE A 69 9.72 -10.15 -10.75
N ASN A 70 9.46 -9.61 -11.92
CA ASN A 70 8.39 -10.07 -12.83
C ASN A 70 8.91 -10.94 -13.99
N GLY A 71 10.12 -11.49 -13.86
CA GLY A 71 10.74 -12.38 -14.84
C GLY A 71 10.38 -13.86 -14.68
N LYS A 72 10.73 -14.67 -15.67
CA LYS A 72 10.60 -16.14 -15.59
C LYS A 72 11.43 -16.71 -14.44
N GLY A 73 10.84 -17.63 -13.66
CA GLY A 73 11.53 -18.30 -12.55
C GLY A 73 11.53 -17.56 -11.21
N VAL A 74 10.97 -16.35 -11.14
CA VAL A 74 10.82 -15.62 -9.88
C VAL A 74 9.69 -16.23 -9.07
N ARG A 75 9.97 -16.50 -7.79
CA ARG A 75 8.97 -16.98 -6.84
C ARG A 75 8.24 -15.81 -6.20
N ALA A 76 7.04 -15.49 -6.71
CA ALA A 76 6.22 -14.40 -6.21
C ALA A 76 5.94 -14.49 -4.69
N SER A 77 5.86 -15.69 -4.12
CA SER A 77 5.67 -15.87 -2.67
C SER A 77 6.86 -15.41 -1.84
N GLU A 78 8.09 -15.55 -2.36
CA GLU A 78 9.30 -15.06 -1.73
C GLU A 78 9.33 -13.53 -1.76
N TYR A 79 9.09 -12.93 -2.93
CA TYR A 79 8.98 -11.48 -3.05
C TYR A 79 7.90 -10.89 -2.12
N ARG A 80 6.70 -11.47 -2.11
CA ARG A 80 5.59 -11.00 -1.26
C ARG A 80 5.83 -11.15 0.24
N SER A 81 6.84 -11.91 0.67
CA SER A 81 7.25 -11.92 2.07
C SER A 81 8.00 -10.66 2.48
N HIS A 82 8.59 -9.94 1.52
CA HIS A 82 9.28 -8.66 1.70
C HIS A 82 8.38 -7.45 1.41
N VAL A 83 7.25 -7.65 0.73
CA VAL A 83 6.34 -6.58 0.32
C VAL A 83 4.94 -6.86 0.85
N GLY A 84 4.58 -6.19 1.95
CA GLY A 84 3.26 -6.30 2.55
C GLY A 84 2.21 -5.55 1.73
N MET A 85 0.96 -6.04 1.75
CA MET A 85 -0.15 -5.35 1.10
C MET A 85 -1.38 -5.29 2.02
N VAL A 86 -1.92 -4.08 2.14
CA VAL A 86 -3.16 -3.77 2.86
C VAL A 86 -4.20 -3.37 1.82
N PHE A 87 -5.31 -4.08 1.79
CA PHE A 87 -6.37 -3.94 0.80
C PHE A 87 -7.52 -3.07 1.31
N GLN A 88 -8.27 -2.49 0.41
CA GLN A 88 -9.52 -1.78 0.69
C GLN A 88 -10.54 -2.66 1.45
N SER A 89 -10.66 -3.93 1.10
CA SER A 89 -11.64 -4.87 1.67
C SER A 89 -11.10 -5.68 2.87
N PHE A 90 -10.05 -5.22 3.55
CA PHE A 90 -9.40 -5.84 4.71
C PHE A 90 -8.79 -7.23 4.45
N ASN A 91 -9.48 -8.10 3.76
CA ASN A 91 -9.10 -9.48 3.39
C ASN A 91 -8.62 -10.33 4.57
N LEU A 92 -9.27 -10.18 5.74
CA LEU A 92 -9.01 -11.01 6.90
C LEU A 92 -9.59 -12.43 6.73
N PHE A 93 -8.90 -13.41 7.25
CA PHE A 93 -9.42 -14.80 7.33
C PHE A 93 -10.56 -14.84 8.34
N SER A 94 -11.79 -14.99 7.85
CA SER A 94 -13.02 -14.90 8.65
C SER A 94 -13.18 -16.01 9.68
N ASN A 95 -12.53 -17.16 9.46
CA ASN A 95 -12.51 -18.33 10.34
C ASN A 95 -11.41 -18.28 11.41
N MET A 96 -10.54 -17.26 11.36
CA MET A 96 -9.43 -17.05 12.31
C MET A 96 -9.73 -15.88 13.23
N THR A 97 -9.15 -15.90 14.43
CA THR A 97 -9.15 -14.76 15.35
C THR A 97 -8.25 -13.64 14.84
N VAL A 98 -8.29 -12.49 15.50
CA VAL A 98 -7.39 -11.35 15.26
C VAL A 98 -5.93 -11.78 15.39
N LEU A 99 -5.57 -12.46 16.48
CA LEU A 99 -4.22 -12.97 16.68
C LEU A 99 -3.81 -13.96 15.59
N GLU A 100 -4.66 -14.94 15.30
CA GLU A 100 -4.38 -15.97 14.28
C GLU A 100 -4.18 -15.37 12.88
N ASN A 101 -4.90 -14.31 12.52
CA ASN A 101 -4.68 -13.57 11.28
C ASN A 101 -3.26 -13.01 11.17
N CYS A 102 -2.67 -12.53 12.28
CA CYS A 102 -1.32 -12.00 12.30
C CYS A 102 -0.23 -13.08 12.42
N VAL A 103 -0.56 -14.26 12.94
CA VAL A 103 0.36 -15.39 13.17
C VAL A 103 0.52 -16.27 11.93
N VAL A 104 -0.56 -16.50 11.17
CA VAL A 104 -0.59 -17.53 10.11
C VAL A 104 0.45 -17.30 9.01
N GLY A 105 0.66 -16.07 8.59
CA GLY A 105 1.70 -15.71 7.58
C GLY A 105 3.10 -16.03 8.07
N GLN A 106 3.41 -15.67 9.30
CA GLN A 106 4.73 -15.87 9.91
C GLN A 106 5.07 -17.37 10.05
N THR A 107 4.11 -18.21 10.49
CA THR A 107 4.34 -19.63 10.65
C THR A 107 4.37 -20.40 9.31
N LYS A 108 3.48 -20.06 8.38
CA LYS A 108 3.37 -20.77 7.09
C LYS A 108 4.44 -20.36 6.08
N VAL A 109 4.77 -19.06 6.01
CA VAL A 109 5.70 -18.50 5.01
C VAL A 109 7.10 -18.33 5.59
N LEU A 110 7.24 -17.64 6.74
CA LEU A 110 8.54 -17.36 7.35
C LEU A 110 9.06 -18.52 8.20
N LYS A 111 8.26 -19.56 8.41
CA LYS A 111 8.63 -20.77 9.18
C LYS A 111 9.00 -20.50 10.64
N LYS A 112 8.56 -19.37 11.20
CA LYS A 112 8.74 -19.08 12.64
C LYS A 112 8.00 -20.09 13.51
N SER A 113 8.50 -20.33 14.70
CA SER A 113 7.74 -21.05 15.72
C SER A 113 6.47 -20.29 16.09
N ARG A 114 5.49 -21.00 16.65
CA ARG A 114 4.23 -20.36 17.04
C ARG A 114 4.43 -19.30 18.11
N ALA A 115 5.30 -19.55 19.09
CA ALA A 115 5.61 -18.60 20.16
C ALA A 115 6.22 -17.30 19.60
N GLU A 116 7.27 -17.40 18.77
CA GLU A 116 7.88 -16.23 18.13
C GLU A 116 6.89 -15.46 17.26
N ALA A 117 5.98 -16.14 16.56
CA ALA A 117 4.98 -15.52 15.75
C ALA A 117 3.89 -14.82 16.57
N GLU A 118 3.49 -15.39 17.72
CA GLU A 118 2.54 -14.77 18.65
C GLU A 118 3.13 -13.53 19.31
N ASP A 119 4.38 -13.59 19.79
CA ASP A 119 5.08 -12.43 20.38
C ASP A 119 5.21 -11.28 19.37
N CYS A 120 5.59 -11.59 18.13
CA CYS A 120 5.67 -10.62 17.05
C CYS A 120 4.30 -10.04 16.70
N ALA A 121 3.25 -10.88 16.62
CA ALA A 121 1.89 -10.46 16.35
C ALA A 121 1.35 -9.53 17.44
N MET A 122 1.59 -9.86 18.72
CA MET A 122 1.18 -9.04 19.86
C MET A 122 1.79 -7.64 19.81
N LYS A 123 3.10 -7.53 19.54
CA LYS A 123 3.78 -6.25 19.36
C LYS A 123 3.06 -5.33 18.35
N TYR A 124 2.64 -5.87 17.20
CA TYR A 124 1.97 -5.07 16.18
C TYR A 124 0.49 -4.84 16.46
N LEU A 125 -0.18 -5.79 17.14
CA LEU A 125 -1.55 -5.59 17.60
C LEU A 125 -1.66 -4.53 18.70
N GLU A 126 -0.68 -4.45 19.60
CA GLU A 126 -0.55 -3.36 20.57
C GLU A 126 -0.36 -2.02 19.86
N LYS A 127 0.54 -1.98 18.87
CA LYS A 127 0.82 -0.76 18.10
C LYS A 127 -0.39 -0.18 17.37
N VAL A 128 -1.35 -1.00 16.99
CA VAL A 128 -2.59 -0.57 16.31
C VAL A 128 -3.82 -0.60 17.22
N ASP A 129 -3.64 -0.64 18.55
CA ASP A 129 -4.70 -0.67 19.59
C ASP A 129 -5.68 -1.84 19.43
N MET A 130 -5.20 -3.00 18.96
CA MET A 130 -6.01 -4.20 18.78
C MET A 130 -5.69 -5.33 19.76
N ALA A 131 -4.78 -5.14 20.71
CA ALA A 131 -4.44 -6.12 21.75
C ALA A 131 -5.66 -6.59 22.58
N PRO A 132 -6.63 -5.73 22.97
CA PRO A 132 -7.82 -6.18 23.70
C PRO A 132 -8.72 -7.14 22.90
N TYR A 133 -8.58 -7.21 21.57
CA TYR A 133 -9.45 -7.94 20.66
C TYR A 133 -8.83 -9.21 20.08
N ILE A 134 -7.70 -9.69 20.61
CA ILE A 134 -6.92 -10.81 20.03
C ILE A 134 -7.72 -12.11 19.84
N HIS A 135 -8.73 -12.35 20.68
CA HIS A 135 -9.59 -13.54 20.60
C HIS A 135 -10.85 -13.32 19.76
N ALA A 136 -11.13 -12.05 19.36
CA ALA A 136 -12.27 -11.74 18.50
C ALA A 136 -12.06 -12.26 17.08
N ARG A 137 -13.15 -12.56 16.40
CA ARG A 137 -13.15 -12.88 14.95
C ARG A 137 -13.52 -11.63 14.14
N PRO A 138 -13.18 -11.56 12.85
CA PRO A 138 -13.46 -10.38 12.01
C PRO A 138 -14.92 -9.90 12.04
N ARG A 139 -15.90 -10.82 12.20
CA ARG A 139 -17.34 -10.46 12.29
C ARG A 139 -17.72 -9.71 13.58
N GLN A 140 -16.87 -9.72 14.60
CA GLN A 140 -17.11 -9.16 15.93
C GLN A 140 -16.46 -7.77 16.14
N ILE A 141 -15.77 -7.26 15.10
CA ILE A 141 -15.03 -6.00 15.15
C ILE A 141 -15.49 -5.06 14.03
N SER A 142 -15.35 -3.74 14.25
CA SER A 142 -15.74 -2.69 13.30
C SER A 142 -14.87 -2.70 12.02
N GLY A 143 -15.26 -1.93 11.01
CA GLY A 143 -14.50 -1.72 9.77
C GLY A 143 -13.09 -1.17 10.04
N GLY A 144 -12.99 -0.10 10.83
CA GLY A 144 -11.70 0.49 11.21
C GLY A 144 -10.81 -0.47 12.00
N GLN A 145 -11.40 -1.25 12.93
CA GLN A 145 -10.70 -2.31 13.65
C GLN A 145 -10.18 -3.40 12.71
N LYS A 146 -10.99 -3.84 11.73
CA LYS A 146 -10.54 -4.82 10.70
C LYS A 146 -9.36 -4.28 9.91
N GLN A 147 -9.38 -3.00 9.55
CA GLN A 147 -8.29 -2.39 8.79
C GLN A 147 -7.02 -2.30 9.63
N ARG A 148 -7.12 -1.92 10.90
CA ARG A 148 -5.98 -1.91 11.82
C ARG A 148 -5.38 -3.32 12.01
N VAL A 149 -6.21 -4.35 12.10
CA VAL A 149 -5.74 -5.76 12.11
C VAL A 149 -5.07 -6.14 10.78
N ALA A 150 -5.59 -5.68 9.63
CA ALA A 150 -4.96 -5.94 8.33
C ALA A 150 -3.57 -5.27 8.23
N ILE A 151 -3.41 -4.07 8.79
CA ILE A 151 -2.11 -3.38 8.91
C ILE A 151 -1.18 -4.18 9.83
N ALA A 152 -1.63 -4.57 11.04
CA ALA A 152 -0.81 -5.38 11.96
C ALA A 152 -0.37 -6.71 11.34
N ARG A 153 -1.27 -7.39 10.60
CA ARG A 153 -0.96 -8.63 9.86
C ARG A 153 0.14 -8.40 8.82
N ALA A 154 0.09 -7.30 8.07
CA ALA A 154 1.12 -6.97 7.10
C ALA A 154 2.46 -6.68 7.77
N LEU A 155 2.46 -5.88 8.86
CA LEU A 155 3.65 -5.54 9.64
C LEU A 155 4.30 -6.77 10.30
N ALA A 156 3.50 -7.74 10.75
CA ALA A 156 3.98 -8.97 11.39
C ALA A 156 4.87 -9.83 10.48
N MET A 157 4.78 -9.64 9.17
CA MET A 157 5.68 -10.26 8.19
C MET A 157 7.05 -9.57 8.12
N ASN A 158 7.23 -8.43 8.81
CA ASN A 158 8.42 -7.59 8.78
C ASN A 158 8.83 -7.17 7.35
N PRO A 159 7.91 -6.57 6.58
CA PRO A 159 8.17 -6.21 5.19
C PRO A 159 9.13 -5.03 5.08
N GLU A 160 9.84 -4.95 3.96
CA GLU A 160 10.68 -3.81 3.60
C GLU A 160 9.90 -2.69 2.91
N LEU A 161 8.75 -3.03 2.32
CA LEU A 161 7.83 -2.11 1.63
C LEU A 161 6.38 -2.48 1.98
N LEU A 162 5.57 -1.48 2.34
CA LEU A 162 4.13 -1.64 2.53
C LEU A 162 3.36 -0.95 1.40
N LEU A 163 2.41 -1.67 0.84
CA LEU A 163 1.49 -1.20 -0.18
C LEU A 163 0.10 -1.04 0.45
N PHE A 164 -0.53 0.12 0.26
CA PHE A 164 -1.88 0.41 0.72
C PHE A 164 -2.78 0.72 -0.48
N ASP A 165 -3.76 -0.13 -0.74
CA ASP A 165 -4.75 0.05 -1.82
C ASP A 165 -6.04 0.62 -1.23
N GLU A 166 -6.18 1.94 -1.24
CA GLU A 166 -7.33 2.70 -0.72
C GLU A 166 -7.78 2.24 0.69
N PRO A 167 -6.92 2.31 1.71
CA PRO A 167 -7.14 1.67 3.01
C PRO A 167 -8.34 2.23 3.80
N THR A 168 -8.89 3.39 3.40
CA THR A 168 -10.00 4.05 4.09
C THR A 168 -11.32 4.02 3.31
N SER A 169 -11.30 3.65 2.03
CA SER A 169 -12.46 3.77 1.13
C SER A 169 -13.67 2.89 1.51
N ALA A 170 -13.45 1.82 2.31
CA ALA A 170 -14.51 0.92 2.78
C ALA A 170 -14.94 1.22 4.22
N LEU A 171 -14.54 2.38 4.78
CA LEU A 171 -14.79 2.76 6.16
C LEU A 171 -15.84 3.85 6.27
N ASP A 172 -16.57 3.83 7.38
CA ASP A 172 -17.38 4.96 7.79
C ASP A 172 -16.46 6.16 8.14
N PRO A 173 -16.88 7.41 7.85
CA PRO A 173 -16.05 8.61 8.07
C PRO A 173 -15.46 8.72 9.48
N GLU A 174 -16.21 8.29 10.50
CA GLU A 174 -15.77 8.32 11.90
C GLU A 174 -14.56 7.40 12.17
N MET A 175 -14.38 6.35 11.36
CA MET A 175 -13.30 5.36 11.53
C MET A 175 -12.05 5.69 10.71
N VAL A 176 -12.15 6.59 9.72
CA VAL A 176 -11.04 6.98 8.83
C VAL A 176 -9.87 7.55 9.63
N GLY A 177 -10.17 8.43 10.59
CA GLY A 177 -9.14 9.11 11.40
C GLY A 177 -8.21 8.16 12.14
N GLU A 178 -8.75 7.07 12.74
CA GLU A 178 -7.97 6.08 13.47
C GLU A 178 -6.99 5.32 12.57
N VAL A 179 -7.43 4.94 11.38
CA VAL A 179 -6.57 4.24 10.40
C VAL A 179 -5.47 5.16 9.88
N LEU A 180 -5.82 6.41 9.55
CA LEU A 180 -4.84 7.40 9.11
C LEU A 180 -3.83 7.76 10.20
N ALA A 181 -4.22 7.76 11.48
CA ALA A 181 -3.31 7.97 12.60
C ALA A 181 -2.24 6.86 12.65
N VAL A 182 -2.63 5.59 12.57
CA VAL A 182 -1.69 4.46 12.50
C VAL A 182 -0.74 4.62 11.32
N MET A 183 -1.22 5.02 10.14
CA MET A 183 -0.38 5.19 8.95
C MET A 183 0.59 6.38 9.11
N ARG A 184 0.18 7.48 9.79
CA ARG A 184 1.09 8.60 10.12
C ARG A 184 2.23 8.16 11.04
N ASP A 185 1.93 7.32 12.03
CA ASP A 185 2.95 6.82 12.94
C ASP A 185 3.95 5.89 12.22
N LEU A 186 3.48 5.04 11.30
CA LEU A 186 4.36 4.24 10.44
C LEU A 186 5.27 5.12 9.57
N ALA A 187 4.75 6.22 9.01
CA ALA A 187 5.53 7.17 8.24
C ALA A 187 6.63 7.82 9.09
N ARG A 188 6.28 8.28 10.29
CA ARG A 188 7.24 8.89 11.25
C ARG A 188 8.35 7.94 11.67
N GLU A 189 8.07 6.63 11.72
CA GLU A 189 9.06 5.60 12.02
C GLU A 189 9.96 5.24 10.84
N GLY A 190 9.75 5.86 9.68
CA GLY A 190 10.55 5.63 8.49
C GLY A 190 10.18 4.36 7.72
N THR A 191 8.95 3.85 7.89
CA THR A 191 8.45 2.72 7.09
C THR A 191 8.32 3.13 5.63
N THR A 192 8.90 2.36 4.71
CA THR A 192 8.74 2.60 3.27
C THR A 192 7.33 2.21 2.85
N MET A 193 6.60 3.13 2.22
CA MET A 193 5.20 2.91 1.85
C MET A 193 4.86 3.43 0.46
N ILE A 194 3.99 2.71 -0.25
CA ILE A 194 3.24 3.24 -1.39
C ILE A 194 1.76 3.23 -1.00
N VAL A 195 1.11 4.38 -1.07
CA VAL A 195 -0.27 4.55 -0.61
C VAL A 195 -1.13 5.10 -1.74
N VAL A 196 -2.04 4.28 -2.25
CA VAL A 196 -3.14 4.75 -3.10
C VAL A 196 -4.23 5.30 -2.18
N THR A 197 -4.58 6.58 -2.32
CA THR A 197 -5.53 7.23 -1.42
C THR A 197 -6.33 8.34 -2.10
N HIS A 198 -7.51 8.60 -1.55
CA HIS A 198 -8.34 9.78 -1.83
C HIS A 198 -8.29 10.81 -0.69
N GLU A 199 -7.54 10.55 0.36
CA GLU A 199 -7.34 11.44 1.51
C GLU A 199 -6.25 12.48 1.20
N MET A 200 -6.61 13.58 0.52
CA MET A 200 -5.63 14.55 0.02
C MET A 200 -4.84 15.24 1.13
N ALA A 201 -5.49 15.57 2.25
CA ALA A 201 -4.80 16.14 3.41
C ALA A 201 -3.76 15.17 3.98
N PHE A 202 -4.11 13.88 4.10
CA PHE A 202 -3.17 12.85 4.53
C PHE A 202 -1.99 12.72 3.54
N ALA A 203 -2.28 12.65 2.23
CA ALA A 203 -1.22 12.54 1.21
C ALA A 203 -0.26 13.72 1.28
N ARG A 204 -0.77 14.96 1.42
CA ARG A 204 0.06 16.16 1.55
C ARG A 204 0.93 16.15 2.80
N ASP A 205 0.38 15.71 3.94
CA ASP A 205 1.03 15.84 5.26
C ASP A 205 2.09 14.74 5.52
N VAL A 206 1.96 13.55 4.90
CA VAL A 206 2.82 12.40 5.23
C VAL A 206 3.77 11.97 4.12
N SER A 207 3.46 12.29 2.85
CA SER A 207 4.30 11.84 1.76
C SER A 207 5.53 12.74 1.58
N ASN A 208 6.59 12.16 1.06
CA ASN A 208 7.73 12.89 0.52
C ASN A 208 7.77 12.83 -1.02
N HIS A 209 6.94 11.97 -1.62
CA HIS A 209 6.76 11.87 -3.04
C HIS A 209 5.28 11.65 -3.38
N VAL A 210 4.75 12.39 -4.34
CA VAL A 210 3.37 12.28 -4.83
C VAL A 210 3.38 11.99 -6.31
N VAL A 211 2.60 10.98 -6.72
CA VAL A 211 2.40 10.58 -8.11
C VAL A 211 0.94 10.81 -8.48
N PHE A 212 0.67 11.70 -9.42
CA PHE A 212 -0.68 11.92 -9.95
C PHE A 212 -0.89 11.10 -11.22
N MET A 213 -1.88 10.21 -11.18
CA MET A 213 -2.26 9.34 -12.30
C MET A 213 -3.59 9.77 -12.93
N ALA A 214 -3.62 9.85 -14.26
CA ALA A 214 -4.83 10.00 -15.04
C ALA A 214 -4.72 9.17 -16.33
N ASP A 215 -5.85 8.61 -16.78
CA ASP A 215 -5.96 7.89 -18.06
C ASP A 215 -4.87 6.81 -18.27
N GLY A 216 -4.44 6.15 -17.20
CA GLY A 216 -3.46 5.04 -17.23
C GLY A 216 -2.00 5.47 -17.34
N VAL A 217 -1.68 6.75 -17.19
CA VAL A 217 -0.31 7.29 -17.20
C VAL A 217 -0.01 8.08 -15.94
N ILE A 218 1.26 8.25 -15.61
CA ILE A 218 1.71 9.26 -14.64
C ILE A 218 1.71 10.61 -15.36
N CYS A 219 0.80 11.49 -14.97
CA CYS A 219 0.70 12.83 -15.54
C CYS A 219 1.70 13.80 -14.91
N GLU A 220 1.89 13.67 -13.62
CA GLU A 220 2.80 14.53 -12.86
C GLU A 220 3.27 13.82 -11.60
N GLU A 221 4.51 14.03 -11.21
CA GLU A 221 5.06 13.57 -9.95
C GLU A 221 6.00 14.62 -9.35
N GLY A 222 6.17 14.57 -8.03
CA GLY A 222 7.03 15.53 -7.32
C GLY A 222 6.83 15.50 -5.81
N THR A 223 7.37 16.50 -5.14
CA THR A 223 7.12 16.67 -3.70
C THR A 223 5.67 17.12 -3.44
N PRO A 224 5.14 16.92 -2.21
CA PRO A 224 3.81 17.41 -1.84
C PRO A 224 3.63 18.90 -2.14
N ASP A 225 4.62 19.74 -1.85
CA ASP A 225 4.54 21.18 -2.12
C ASP A 225 4.43 21.50 -3.62
N GLN A 226 5.10 20.72 -4.46
CA GLN A 226 4.99 20.87 -5.91
C GLN A 226 3.61 20.47 -6.41
N ILE A 227 3.12 19.30 -6.00
CA ILE A 227 1.86 18.75 -6.54
C ILE A 227 0.64 19.48 -5.96
N PHE A 228 0.58 19.70 -4.63
CA PHE A 228 -0.58 20.32 -3.99
C PHE A 228 -0.51 21.86 -3.98
N GLY A 229 0.69 22.46 -3.97
CA GLY A 229 0.85 23.89 -3.88
C GLY A 229 1.02 24.59 -5.23
N ASN A 230 1.72 23.95 -6.18
CA ASN A 230 2.03 24.54 -7.48
C ASN A 230 2.09 23.49 -8.61
N PRO A 231 0.97 22.82 -8.89
CA PRO A 231 0.92 21.81 -9.95
C PRO A 231 1.18 22.45 -11.32
N ARG A 232 1.96 21.77 -12.16
CA ARG A 232 2.34 22.25 -13.50
C ARG A 232 1.34 21.84 -14.57
N GLN A 233 0.83 20.60 -14.47
CA GLN A 233 -0.07 20.04 -15.47
C GLN A 233 -1.51 20.49 -15.24
N ASP A 234 -2.20 20.86 -16.30
CA ASP A 234 -3.60 21.34 -16.20
C ASP A 234 -4.54 20.25 -15.69
N ARG A 235 -4.28 18.98 -16.01
CA ARG A 235 -5.02 17.84 -15.48
C ARG A 235 -4.86 17.69 -13.96
N THR A 236 -3.66 17.98 -13.44
CA THR A 236 -3.40 17.95 -11.99
C THR A 236 -4.15 19.10 -11.30
N LYS A 237 -4.12 20.31 -11.86
CA LYS A 237 -4.86 21.47 -11.36
C LYS A 237 -6.37 21.22 -11.33
N GLU A 238 -6.93 20.69 -12.43
CA GLU A 238 -8.34 20.35 -12.52
C GLU A 238 -8.76 19.29 -11.50
N PHE A 239 -7.94 18.26 -11.27
CA PHE A 239 -8.19 17.25 -10.26
C PHE A 239 -8.16 17.84 -8.85
N LEU A 240 -7.14 18.63 -8.52
CA LEU A 240 -6.94 19.17 -7.19
C LEU A 240 -7.92 20.31 -6.85
N SER A 241 -8.41 21.09 -7.81
CA SER A 241 -9.38 22.17 -7.55
C SER A 241 -10.64 21.64 -6.85
N ARG A 242 -11.06 20.42 -7.17
CA ARG A 242 -12.22 19.76 -6.54
C ARG A 242 -12.04 19.45 -5.05
N PHE A 243 -10.80 19.45 -4.57
CA PHE A 243 -10.45 19.15 -3.16
C PHE A 243 -9.93 20.37 -2.39
N LEU A 244 -9.57 21.45 -3.09
CA LEU A 244 -9.03 22.68 -2.47
C LEU A 244 -10.12 23.74 -2.26
N GLU A 245 -11.30 23.58 -2.89
CA GLU A 245 -12.43 24.51 -2.79
C GLU A 245 -13.47 24.11 -1.72
N GLY A 246 -13.15 23.11 -0.87
CA GLY A 246 -14.05 22.55 0.15
C GLY A 246 -13.57 22.88 1.60
#